data_069d89751837b69bf02711cc9923b5e0
#
_entry.id   069d89751837b69bf02711cc9923b5e0
#
_cell.length_a   1.000
_cell.length_b   1.000
_cell.length_c   1.000
_cell.angle_alpha   90.00
_cell.angle_beta   90.00
_cell.angle_gamma   90.00
#
_symmetry.space_group_name_H-M   'P 1'
#
loop_
_entity.id
_entity.type
_entity.pdbx_description
1 polymer ?
#
loop_
_entity_poly.entity_id
_entity_poly.type
_entity_poly.pdbx_seq_one_letter_code
_entity_poly.pdbx_strand_id
1 'polypeptide(L)'
;ILPPEATVAEALARVRNPDITPALASMVFVVRPPTATPTGRYLGAVHTQQLLREPPADLVGGMVDTDLPRLGPDDPLGAVTRYFAAYNLVTGPVIDAENHLLGAVSVDDLLDHLLPEDWRDEDQDEGTVEVTG
;
A
#
# COMPACT_ATOMS: atom_id res chain seq x y z
N ILE A 1 3.69 -2.49 -7.65
CA ILE A 1 4.92 -3.29 -7.47
C ILE A 1 5.77 -3.16 -8.71
N LEU A 2 7.00 -2.72 -8.55
CA LEU A 2 7.92 -2.45 -9.66
C LEU A 2 9.32 -2.93 -9.32
N PRO A 3 10.14 -3.28 -10.35
CA PRO A 3 11.56 -3.57 -10.12
C PRO A 3 12.34 -2.27 -9.88
N PRO A 4 13.56 -2.36 -9.29
CA PRO A 4 14.33 -1.15 -8.99
C PRO A 4 14.80 -0.39 -10.22
N GLU A 5 14.82 -1.03 -11.39
CA GLU A 5 15.20 -0.38 -12.66
C GLU A 5 14.04 0.41 -13.30
N ALA A 6 12.84 0.34 -12.75
CA ALA A 6 11.73 1.13 -13.27
C ALA A 6 11.99 2.61 -13.04
N THR A 7 11.53 3.44 -13.99
CA THR A 7 11.69 4.88 -13.90
C THR A 7 10.56 5.52 -13.09
N VAL A 8 10.79 6.75 -12.64
CA VAL A 8 9.76 7.56 -12.00
C VAL A 8 8.53 7.70 -12.93
N ALA A 9 8.76 7.90 -14.22
CA ALA A 9 7.67 8.01 -15.19
C ALA A 9 6.82 6.74 -15.23
N GLU A 10 7.45 5.56 -15.20
CA GLU A 10 6.74 4.29 -15.19
C GLU A 10 5.94 4.12 -13.89
N ALA A 11 6.53 4.51 -12.77
CA ALA A 11 5.85 4.42 -11.47
C ALA A 11 4.62 5.34 -11.43
N LEU A 12 4.75 6.56 -11.93
CA LEU A 12 3.63 7.49 -11.98
C LEU A 12 2.51 6.98 -12.90
N ALA A 13 2.87 6.34 -14.00
CA ALA A 13 1.87 5.74 -14.88
C ALA A 13 1.07 4.65 -14.15
N ARG A 14 1.73 3.86 -13.30
CA ARG A 14 1.06 2.83 -12.52
C ARG A 14 0.08 3.41 -11.52
N VAL A 15 0.49 4.44 -10.77
CA VAL A 15 -0.38 5.02 -9.73
C VAL A 15 -1.54 5.83 -10.33
N ARG A 16 -1.45 6.21 -11.59
CA ARG A 16 -2.54 6.89 -12.28
C ARG A 16 -3.62 5.96 -12.80
N ASN A 17 -3.42 4.66 -12.69
CA ASN A 17 -4.43 3.68 -13.11
C ASN A 17 -5.71 3.88 -12.32
N PRO A 18 -6.86 4.16 -12.98
CA PRO A 18 -8.11 4.43 -12.27
C PRO A 18 -8.65 3.24 -11.49
N ASP A 19 -8.17 2.02 -11.78
CA ASP A 19 -8.59 0.83 -11.06
C ASP A 19 -7.90 0.66 -9.71
N ILE A 20 -6.88 1.47 -9.42
CA ILE A 20 -6.17 1.44 -8.14
C ILE A 20 -6.83 2.41 -7.18
N THR A 21 -7.14 1.94 -5.96
CA THR A 21 -7.73 2.83 -4.94
C THR A 21 -6.73 3.90 -4.52
N PRO A 22 -7.21 5.06 -4.02
CA PRO A 22 -6.30 6.11 -3.55
C PRO A 22 -5.31 5.64 -2.50
N ALA A 23 -5.73 4.78 -1.58
CA ALA A 23 -4.83 4.25 -0.55
C ALA A 23 -3.68 3.46 -1.17
N LEU A 24 -3.97 2.59 -2.13
CA LEU A 24 -2.94 1.79 -2.80
C LEU A 24 -2.08 2.64 -3.73
N ALA A 25 -2.62 3.73 -4.26
CA ALA A 25 -1.88 4.63 -5.15
C ALA A 25 -0.91 5.55 -4.38
N SER A 26 -0.97 5.57 -3.05
CA SER A 26 -0.12 6.45 -2.25
C SER A 26 1.33 5.99 -2.18
N MET A 27 1.61 4.76 -2.60
CA MET A 27 2.93 4.14 -2.39
C MET A 27 3.20 3.10 -3.46
N VAL A 28 4.46 3.02 -3.89
CA VAL A 28 4.94 2.00 -4.82
C VAL A 28 5.91 1.11 -4.09
N PHE A 29 5.70 -0.21 -4.18
CA PHE A 29 6.60 -1.18 -3.57
C PHE A 29 7.61 -1.65 -4.60
N VAL A 30 8.88 -1.64 -4.22
CA VAL A 30 10.00 -1.98 -5.11
C VAL A 30 10.56 -3.32 -4.68
N VAL A 31 10.64 -4.25 -5.63
CA VAL A 31 11.06 -5.62 -5.38
C VAL A 31 12.00 -6.08 -6.48
N ARG A 32 12.83 -7.06 -6.17
CA ARG A 32 13.53 -7.80 -7.21
C ARG A 32 12.53 -8.69 -7.95
N PRO A 33 12.74 -8.91 -9.24
CA PRO A 33 11.86 -9.84 -9.97
C PRO A 33 11.90 -11.25 -9.38
N PRO A 34 10.79 -11.98 -9.45
CA PRO A 34 9.54 -11.66 -10.15
C PRO A 34 8.72 -10.62 -9.41
N THR A 35 7.95 -9.83 -10.16
CA THR A 35 7.11 -8.78 -9.56
C THR A 35 5.69 -9.28 -9.24
N ALA A 36 5.34 -10.47 -9.68
CA ALA A 36 4.08 -11.11 -9.28
C ALA A 36 4.25 -11.66 -7.85
N THR A 37 3.20 -11.55 -7.03
CA THR A 37 3.27 -12.01 -5.64
C THR A 37 3.12 -13.52 -5.53
N PRO A 38 3.89 -14.20 -4.68
CA PRO A 38 4.97 -13.63 -3.87
C PRO A 38 6.15 -13.22 -4.75
N THR A 39 6.66 -12.02 -4.48
CA THR A 39 7.69 -11.43 -5.34
C THR A 39 9.08 -11.98 -5.03
N GLY A 40 10.08 -11.49 -5.77
CA GLY A 40 11.46 -11.60 -5.34
C GLY A 40 11.68 -10.74 -4.09
N ARG A 41 12.93 -10.48 -3.76
CA ARG A 41 13.27 -9.78 -2.52
C ARG A 41 12.66 -8.39 -2.48
N TYR A 42 12.00 -8.07 -1.38
CA TYR A 42 11.46 -6.75 -1.14
C TYR A 42 12.60 -5.77 -0.81
N LEU A 43 12.64 -4.63 -1.50
CA LEU A 43 13.70 -3.65 -1.34
C LEU A 43 13.26 -2.43 -0.54
N GLY A 44 12.00 -2.05 -0.63
CA GLY A 44 11.49 -0.88 0.07
C GLY A 44 10.31 -0.29 -0.68
N ALA A 45 9.88 0.88 -0.22
CA ALA A 45 8.73 1.56 -0.81
C ALA A 45 9.10 2.99 -1.17
N VAL A 46 8.38 3.54 -2.15
CA VAL A 46 8.52 4.94 -2.56
C VAL A 46 7.16 5.59 -2.44
N HIS A 47 7.09 6.69 -1.71
CA HIS A 47 5.84 7.45 -1.60
C HIS A 47 5.57 8.18 -2.91
N THR A 48 4.32 8.16 -3.35
CA THR A 48 3.92 8.84 -4.59
C THR A 48 4.26 10.32 -4.54
N GLN A 49 4.17 10.96 -3.38
CA GLN A 49 4.55 12.37 -3.25
C GLN A 49 6.00 12.60 -3.62
N GLN A 50 6.89 11.67 -3.29
CA GLN A 50 8.29 11.79 -3.67
C GLN A 50 8.46 11.64 -5.19
N LEU A 51 7.73 10.72 -5.80
CA LEU A 51 7.78 10.53 -7.25
C LEU A 51 7.45 11.82 -8.00
N LEU A 52 6.52 12.61 -7.46
CA LEU A 52 6.10 13.86 -8.11
C LEU A 52 7.19 14.92 -8.10
N ARG A 53 8.23 14.75 -7.28
CA ARG A 53 9.32 15.73 -7.14
C ARG A 53 10.60 15.31 -7.83
N GLU A 54 10.66 14.06 -8.31
CA GLU A 54 11.89 13.52 -8.90
C GLU A 54 11.83 13.58 -10.42
N PRO A 55 12.99 13.68 -11.09
CA PRO A 55 13.01 13.66 -12.55
C PRO A 55 12.42 12.36 -13.11
N PRO A 56 11.68 12.44 -14.22
CA PRO A 56 11.00 11.25 -14.76
C PRO A 56 11.93 10.10 -15.15
N ALA A 57 13.18 10.39 -15.49
CA ALA A 57 14.14 9.37 -15.92
C ALA A 57 14.87 8.70 -14.76
N ASP A 58 14.72 9.20 -13.54
CA ASP A 58 15.37 8.59 -12.37
C ASP A 58 14.78 7.21 -12.10
N LEU A 59 15.61 6.31 -11.55
CA LEU A 59 15.20 4.95 -11.23
C LEU A 59 14.64 4.89 -9.80
N VAL A 60 13.55 4.18 -9.64
CA VAL A 60 12.89 4.09 -8.32
C VAL A 60 13.76 3.38 -7.30
N GLY A 61 14.65 2.49 -7.72
CA GLY A 61 15.53 1.77 -6.81
C GLY A 61 16.45 2.67 -6.01
N GLY A 62 16.78 3.85 -6.51
CA GLY A 62 17.65 4.79 -5.81
C GLY A 62 16.95 5.65 -4.78
N MET A 63 15.63 5.58 -4.67
CA MET A 63 14.87 6.44 -3.78
C MET A 63 13.97 5.67 -2.80
N VAL A 64 14.17 4.35 -2.67
CA VAL A 64 13.34 3.55 -1.77
C VAL A 64 13.59 3.91 -0.32
N ASP A 65 12.51 3.94 0.46
CA ASP A 65 12.56 4.04 1.91
C ASP A 65 12.65 2.62 2.46
N THR A 66 13.81 2.27 2.98
CA THR A 66 14.04 0.94 3.55
C THR A 66 13.62 0.86 5.01
N ASP A 67 13.30 1.99 5.62
CA ASP A 67 12.94 2.05 7.04
C ASP A 67 11.44 1.98 7.26
N LEU A 68 10.65 1.95 6.19
CA LEU A 68 9.20 1.84 6.33
C LEU A 68 8.86 0.53 7.04
N PRO A 69 8.12 0.59 8.15
CA PRO A 69 7.73 -0.62 8.86
C PRO A 69 6.88 -1.53 7.97
N ARG A 70 7.01 -2.83 8.20
CA ARG A 70 6.32 -3.84 7.41
C ARG A 70 5.41 -4.68 8.29
N LEU A 71 4.43 -5.31 7.65
CA LEU A 71 3.52 -6.24 8.32
C LEU A 71 3.91 -7.67 7.95
N GLY A 72 3.67 -8.61 8.87
CA GLY A 72 3.83 -10.03 8.58
C GLY A 72 2.49 -10.66 8.20
N PRO A 73 2.51 -11.79 7.48
CA PRO A 73 1.28 -12.43 7.02
C PRO A 73 0.42 -12.98 8.16
N ASP A 74 1.01 -13.23 9.32
CA ASP A 74 0.30 -13.80 10.46
C ASP A 74 0.03 -12.77 11.56
N ASP A 75 0.27 -11.48 11.30
CA ASP A 75 0.03 -10.45 12.29
C ASP A 75 -1.45 -10.37 12.64
N PRO A 76 -1.78 -10.34 13.95
CA PRO A 76 -3.18 -10.25 14.35
C PRO A 76 -3.74 -8.87 14.04
N LEU A 77 -5.07 -8.79 13.98
CA LEU A 77 -5.78 -7.55 13.65
C LEU A 77 -5.35 -6.39 14.54
N GLY A 78 -5.13 -6.65 15.84
CA GLY A 78 -4.69 -5.60 16.76
C GLY A 78 -3.32 -5.03 16.39
N ALA A 79 -2.41 -5.86 15.90
CA ALA A 79 -1.09 -5.39 15.47
C ALA A 79 -1.20 -4.56 14.19
N VAL A 80 -2.08 -4.96 13.26
CA VAL A 80 -2.32 -4.21 12.03
C VAL A 80 -2.93 -2.85 12.35
N THR A 81 -3.88 -2.82 13.28
CA THR A 81 -4.51 -1.57 13.73
C THR A 81 -3.47 -0.61 14.30
N ARG A 82 -2.60 -1.12 15.18
CA ARG A 82 -1.54 -0.31 15.77
C ARG A 82 -0.55 0.19 14.73
N TYR A 83 -0.27 -0.61 13.71
CA TYR A 83 0.61 -0.22 12.63
C TYR A 83 0.12 1.06 11.94
N PHE A 84 -1.15 1.08 11.52
CA PHE A 84 -1.69 2.26 10.85
C PHE A 84 -1.78 3.46 11.79
N ALA A 85 -2.15 3.24 13.05
CA ALA A 85 -2.27 4.33 14.01
C ALA A 85 -0.90 4.93 14.35
N ALA A 86 0.11 4.09 14.52
CA ALA A 86 1.42 4.54 14.95
C ALA A 86 2.20 5.26 13.85
N TYR A 87 2.04 4.83 12.60
CA TYR A 87 2.86 5.34 11.50
C TYR A 87 2.10 6.28 10.57
N ASN A 88 0.83 6.53 10.85
CA ASN A 88 0.01 7.46 10.06
C ASN A 88 0.02 7.13 8.57
N LEU A 89 -0.08 5.86 8.25
CA LEU A 89 -0.08 5.36 6.88
C LEU A 89 -1.48 4.94 6.47
N VAL A 90 -1.73 4.87 5.17
CA VAL A 90 -3.00 4.38 4.63
C VAL A 90 -2.84 3.03 3.93
N THR A 91 -1.63 2.58 3.71
CA THR A 91 -1.32 1.26 3.16
C THR A 91 0.01 0.79 3.73
N GLY A 92 0.20 -0.51 3.79
CA GLY A 92 1.45 -1.10 4.28
C GLY A 92 1.74 -2.43 3.60
N PRO A 93 3.02 -2.75 3.42
CA PRO A 93 3.41 -3.99 2.77
C PRO A 93 3.33 -5.17 3.71
N VAL A 94 2.91 -6.33 3.19
CA VAL A 94 2.91 -7.59 3.91
C VAL A 94 4.07 -8.42 3.38
N ILE A 95 5.03 -8.73 4.25
CA ILE A 95 6.31 -9.34 3.89
C ILE A 95 6.47 -10.64 4.67
N ASP A 96 6.89 -11.71 4.00
CA ASP A 96 7.11 -12.99 4.66
C ASP A 96 8.50 -13.06 5.31
N ALA A 97 8.79 -14.19 5.96
CA ALA A 97 10.05 -14.38 6.69
C ALA A 97 11.26 -14.38 5.77
N GLU A 98 11.08 -14.71 4.50
CA GLU A 98 12.15 -14.70 3.50
C GLU A 98 12.27 -13.37 2.77
N ASN A 99 11.56 -12.35 3.22
CA ASN A 99 11.62 -10.99 2.67
C ASN A 99 11.01 -10.87 1.28
N HIS A 100 9.98 -11.65 1.01
CA HIS A 100 9.18 -11.55 -0.22
C HIS A 100 7.92 -10.75 0.04
N LEU A 101 7.56 -9.87 -0.89
CA LEU A 101 6.31 -9.12 -0.78
C LEU A 101 5.15 -10.04 -1.17
N LEU A 102 4.20 -10.20 -0.25
CA LEU A 102 3.02 -11.03 -0.45
C LEU A 102 1.83 -10.21 -0.92
N GLY A 103 1.80 -8.94 -0.58
CA GLY A 103 0.70 -8.06 -0.93
C GLY A 103 0.75 -6.80 -0.10
N ALA A 104 -0.34 -6.06 -0.08
CA ALA A 104 -0.46 -4.84 0.71
C ALA A 104 -1.82 -4.80 1.39
N VAL A 105 -1.85 -4.19 2.56
CA VAL A 105 -3.08 -3.96 3.31
C VAL A 105 -3.35 -2.47 3.34
N SER A 106 -4.58 -2.07 3.05
CA SER A 106 -4.98 -0.68 3.16
C SER A 106 -5.79 -0.45 4.43
N VAL A 107 -5.86 0.81 4.85
CA VAL A 107 -6.69 1.16 6.01
C VAL A 107 -8.17 0.86 5.72
N ASP A 108 -8.60 0.90 4.44
CA ASP A 108 -9.95 0.55 4.06
C ASP A 108 -10.25 -0.92 4.34
N ASP A 109 -9.30 -1.80 4.04
CA ASP A 109 -9.44 -3.22 4.35
C ASP A 109 -9.57 -3.45 5.84
N LEU A 110 -8.79 -2.71 6.63
CA LEU A 110 -8.85 -2.81 8.08
C LEU A 110 -10.24 -2.40 8.60
N LEU A 111 -10.79 -1.31 8.07
CA LEU A 111 -12.11 -0.84 8.50
C LEU A 111 -13.19 -1.87 8.17
N ASP A 112 -13.09 -2.55 7.04
CA ASP A 112 -14.05 -3.60 6.68
C ASP A 112 -14.05 -4.73 7.71
N HIS A 113 -12.90 -5.03 8.31
CA HIS A 113 -12.81 -6.07 9.34
C HIS A 113 -13.26 -5.60 10.72
N LEU A 114 -13.18 -4.31 11.01
CA LEU A 114 -13.51 -3.77 12.32
C LEU A 114 -14.98 -3.44 12.47
N LEU A 115 -15.72 -3.26 11.37
CA LEU A 115 -17.11 -2.84 11.40
C LEU A 115 -18.03 -4.05 11.23
N PRO A 116 -19.28 -3.99 11.75
CA PRO A 116 -20.25 -5.06 11.55
C PRO A 116 -20.48 -5.32 10.06
N GLU A 117 -20.84 -6.55 9.73
CA GLU A 117 -21.02 -6.94 8.34
C GLU A 117 -22.03 -6.09 7.59
N ASP A 118 -23.07 -5.65 8.29
CA ASP A 118 -24.19 -4.96 7.67
C ASP A 118 -24.15 -3.45 7.85
N TRP A 119 -23.06 -2.89 8.36
CA TRP A 119 -23.03 -1.45 8.64
C TRP A 119 -23.23 -0.61 7.39
N ARG A 120 -22.69 -1.07 6.25
CA ARG A 120 -22.83 -0.33 4.98
C ARG A 120 -24.27 -0.39 4.47
N ASP A 121 -24.90 -1.55 4.62
CA ASP A 121 -26.28 -1.70 4.22
C ASP A 121 -27.21 -0.82 5.03
N GLU A 122 -26.98 -0.76 6.33
CA GLU A 122 -27.76 0.11 7.21
C GLU A 122 -27.60 1.58 6.84
N ASP A 123 -26.36 1.97 6.53
CA ASP A 123 -26.07 3.33 6.11
C ASP A 123 -26.81 3.68 4.84
N GLN A 124 -26.76 2.77 3.87
CA GLN A 124 -27.43 2.98 2.60
C GLN A 124 -28.94 3.05 2.74
N ASP A 125 -29.49 2.19 3.58
CA ASP A 125 -30.94 2.15 3.82
C ASP A 125 -31.43 3.43 4.46
N GLU A 126 -30.66 4.00 5.36
CA GLU A 126 -31.02 5.25 6.01
C GLU A 126 -30.79 6.46 5.13
N GLY A 127 -30.05 6.31 4.08
CA GLY A 127 -29.75 7.41 3.17
C GLY A 127 -28.86 8.47 3.76
N THR A 128 -28.17 8.08 4.77
CA THR A 128 -27.41 9.04 5.40
C THR A 128 -26.01 9.08 5.09
N VAL A 129 -25.69 9.35 5.33
CA VAL A 129 -24.63 9.30 5.19
C VAL A 129 -23.80 10.04 5.42
N GLU A 130 -23.72 10.39 5.89
CA GLU A 130 -23.01 11.09 5.98
C GLU A 130 -21.98 11.08 6.27
N VAL A 131 -21.67 10.69 6.44
CA VAL A 131 -20.75 10.57 6.65
C VAL A 131 -19.93 10.79 6.23
N THR A 132 -19.73 10.91 6.13
CA THR A 132 -19.13 10.96 5.82
C THR A 132 -18.36 11.24 5.62
N GLY A 133 -18.34 11.38 5.69
CA GLY A 133 -17.62 11.40 5.41
C GLY A 133 -16.80 11.35 5.32
#